data_238a0cc08ca19ad509f42b20b2955759
#
_entry.id   238a0cc08ca19ad509f42b20b2955759
#
_cell.length_a   1.000
_cell.length_b   1.000
_cell.length_c   1.000
_cell.angle_alpha   90.00
_cell.angle_beta   90.00
_cell.angle_gamma   90.00
#
_symmetry.space_group_name_H-M   'P 1'
#
loop_
_entity.id
_entity.type
_entity.pdbx_description
1 polymer ?
#
loop_
_entity_poly.entity_id
_entity_poly.type
_entity_poly.pdbx_seq_one_letter_code
_entity_poly.pdbx_strand_id
1 'polypeptide(L)'
;MYHVSILGLGLIGSRIARHMAGMGDKVTVWNRTPREDFPEAVPTPADAARASKVIQLYLKDRNACLEVFEQMRGALTPEHIILNHSTIDLATVGKLSLMSSAIGCTYVDCPFTGSRLPAEKGELVYYVGTDSTTLDRIRPVLEHSSRDILHLGGIGAGTVVKLVTNMVSATMVQSLSEALAISQAYGISPEMLGQAISRNVIASPLAALKLPLMAKRDFS
;
A
#
# COMPACT_ATOMS: atom_id res chain seq x y z
N MET A 1 -12.30 7.33 17.08
CA MET A 1 -11.03 6.83 17.67
C MET A 1 -11.02 5.32 17.52
N TYR A 2 -10.05 4.79 16.78
CA TYR A 2 -9.86 3.35 16.57
C TYR A 2 -8.61 2.88 17.31
N HIS A 3 -8.52 1.57 17.56
CA HIS A 3 -7.28 0.95 17.97
C HIS A 3 -6.83 0.04 16.84
N VAL A 4 -5.66 0.33 16.26
CA VAL A 4 -5.10 -0.40 15.13
C VAL A 4 -3.66 -0.80 15.41
N SER A 5 -3.25 -1.94 14.88
CA SER A 5 -1.85 -2.36 14.86
C SER A 5 -1.31 -2.24 13.44
N ILE A 6 -0.19 -1.54 13.26
CA ILE A 6 0.47 -1.34 11.96
C ILE A 6 1.81 -2.07 11.97
N LEU A 7 1.93 -3.09 11.11
CA LEU A 7 3.11 -3.92 10.99
C LEU A 7 3.84 -3.59 9.67
N GLY A 8 5.08 -3.16 9.81
CA GLY A 8 5.90 -2.67 8.71
C GLY A 8 5.95 -1.15 8.66
N LEU A 9 7.03 -0.57 9.16
CA LEU A 9 7.27 0.89 9.23
C LEU A 9 8.19 1.36 8.10
N GLY A 10 7.97 0.84 6.90
CA GLY A 10 8.62 1.32 5.68
C GLY A 10 8.13 2.71 5.27
N LEU A 11 8.36 3.06 3.98
CA LEU A 11 8.03 4.38 3.43
C LEU A 11 6.56 4.78 3.66
N ILE A 12 5.63 3.86 3.57
CA ILE A 12 4.18 4.14 3.70
C ILE A 12 3.69 3.86 5.11
N GLY A 13 3.95 2.68 5.67
CA GLY A 13 3.41 2.30 6.97
C GLY A 13 3.80 3.25 8.11
N SER A 14 5.04 3.79 8.10
CA SER A 14 5.46 4.79 9.10
C SER A 14 4.67 6.10 9.03
N ARG A 15 4.26 6.50 7.80
CA ARG A 15 3.48 7.73 7.58
C ARG A 15 2.03 7.54 7.99
N ILE A 16 1.46 6.41 7.62
CA ILE A 16 0.10 6.04 8.03
C ILE A 16 0.00 5.93 9.55
N ALA A 17 1.01 5.32 10.20
CA ALA A 17 1.03 5.23 11.66
C ALA A 17 1.01 6.61 12.33
N ARG A 18 1.84 7.54 11.85
CA ARG A 18 1.86 8.91 12.38
C ARG A 18 0.57 9.68 12.05
N HIS A 19 0.06 9.53 10.83
CA HIS A 19 -1.17 10.20 10.41
C HIS A 19 -2.36 9.76 11.29
N MET A 20 -2.58 8.45 11.44
CA MET A 20 -3.67 7.93 12.26
C MET A 20 -3.52 8.32 13.74
N ALA A 21 -2.30 8.26 14.29
CA ALA A 21 -2.03 8.74 15.64
C ALA A 21 -2.34 10.25 15.79
N GLY A 22 -1.99 11.06 14.79
CA GLY A 22 -2.33 12.49 14.74
C GLY A 22 -3.83 12.78 14.67
N MET A 23 -4.62 11.85 14.14
CA MET A 23 -6.09 11.91 14.17
C MET A 23 -6.69 11.44 15.51
N GLY A 24 -5.88 11.05 16.46
CA GLY A 24 -6.30 10.60 17.78
C GLY A 24 -6.57 9.09 17.88
N ASP A 25 -6.20 8.30 16.88
CA ASP A 25 -6.30 6.85 16.97
C ASP A 25 -5.21 6.27 17.88
N LYS A 26 -5.53 5.19 18.58
CA LYS A 26 -4.54 4.41 19.31
C LYS A 26 -3.83 3.48 18.33
N VAL A 27 -2.56 3.79 18.04
CA VAL A 27 -1.76 3.05 17.08
C VAL A 27 -0.68 2.26 17.79
N THR A 28 -0.72 0.92 17.66
CA THR A 28 0.37 0.04 18.05
C THR A 28 1.20 -0.27 16.81
N VAL A 29 2.52 -0.21 16.91
CA VAL A 29 3.39 -0.41 15.75
C VAL A 29 4.40 -1.54 16.00
N TRP A 30 4.74 -2.24 14.91
CA TRP A 30 5.84 -3.18 14.89
C TRP A 30 6.63 -3.07 13.59
N ASN A 31 7.94 -3.23 13.70
CA ASN A 31 8.82 -3.36 12.54
C ASN A 31 9.93 -4.38 12.83
N ARG A 32 10.34 -5.16 11.80
CA ARG A 32 11.38 -6.19 11.95
C ARG A 32 12.70 -5.62 12.46
N THR A 33 13.10 -4.48 11.93
CA THR A 33 14.26 -3.72 12.42
C THR A 33 13.74 -2.59 13.32
N PRO A 34 14.18 -2.50 14.59
CA PRO A 34 13.81 -1.40 15.47
C PRO A 34 14.09 -0.04 14.83
N ARG A 35 13.25 0.94 15.14
CA ARG A 35 13.35 2.30 14.63
C ARG A 35 13.37 3.29 15.78
N GLU A 36 14.34 4.19 15.79
CA GLU A 36 14.49 5.21 16.86
C GLU A 36 13.30 6.19 16.89
N ASP A 37 12.68 6.44 15.74
CA ASP A 37 11.52 7.33 15.60
C ASP A 37 10.17 6.66 15.96
N PHE A 38 10.20 5.42 16.46
CA PHE A 38 9.08 4.66 17.03
C PHE A 38 9.54 3.86 18.26
N PRO A 39 9.96 4.54 19.35
CA PRO A 39 10.53 3.88 20.53
C PRO A 39 9.52 3.00 21.27
N GLU A 40 8.21 3.25 21.08
CA GLU A 40 7.09 2.50 21.67
C GLU A 40 6.68 1.27 20.83
N ALA A 41 7.42 0.93 19.75
CA ALA A 41 7.14 -0.25 18.96
C ALA A 41 7.18 -1.53 19.80
N VAL A 42 6.17 -2.38 19.64
CA VAL A 42 6.11 -3.66 20.37
C VAL A 42 7.17 -4.64 19.85
N PRO A 43 7.66 -5.55 20.72
CA PRO A 43 8.78 -6.43 20.39
C PRO A 43 8.48 -7.43 19.27
N THR A 44 7.23 -7.95 19.20
CA THR A 44 6.86 -9.02 18.28
C THR A 44 5.57 -8.73 17.52
N PRO A 45 5.36 -9.34 16.34
CA PRO A 45 4.08 -9.32 15.66
C PRO A 45 2.92 -9.87 16.50
N ALA A 46 3.19 -10.88 17.34
CA ALA A 46 2.21 -11.43 18.26
C ALA A 46 1.76 -10.39 19.31
N ASP A 47 2.66 -9.55 19.81
CA ASP A 47 2.28 -8.47 20.73
C ASP A 47 1.43 -7.41 20.04
N ALA A 48 1.71 -7.11 18.78
CA ALA A 48 0.88 -6.22 17.97
C ALA A 48 -0.54 -6.82 17.77
N ALA A 49 -0.64 -8.12 17.50
CA ALA A 49 -1.93 -8.80 17.38
C ALA A 49 -2.72 -8.80 18.70
N ARG A 50 -2.07 -9.00 19.85
CA ARG A 50 -2.73 -8.91 21.15
C ARG A 50 -3.23 -7.50 21.48
N ALA A 51 -2.55 -6.49 20.99
CA ALA A 51 -2.87 -5.09 21.29
C ALA A 51 -4.15 -4.61 20.58
N SER A 52 -4.43 -5.07 19.36
CA SER A 52 -5.57 -4.58 18.57
C SER A 52 -6.21 -5.68 17.73
N LYS A 53 -7.52 -5.58 17.52
CA LYS A 53 -8.27 -6.49 16.64
C LYS A 53 -8.17 -6.13 15.16
N VAL A 54 -7.77 -4.92 14.83
CA VAL A 54 -7.54 -4.47 13.45
C VAL A 54 -6.04 -4.37 13.20
N ILE A 55 -5.55 -5.22 12.30
CA ILE A 55 -4.13 -5.35 11.98
C ILE A 55 -3.92 -4.93 10.53
N GLN A 56 -3.04 -3.96 10.31
CA GLN A 56 -2.69 -3.45 8.98
C GLN A 56 -1.25 -3.86 8.63
N LEU A 57 -1.07 -4.53 7.49
CA LEU A 57 0.22 -5.02 7.04
C LEU A 57 0.75 -4.14 5.89
N TYR A 58 1.87 -3.47 6.10
CA TYR A 58 2.62 -2.69 5.10
C TYR A 58 3.99 -3.32 4.87
N LEU A 59 4.01 -4.56 4.39
CA LEU A 59 5.21 -5.37 4.30
C LEU A 59 5.81 -5.38 2.89
N LYS A 60 7.10 -5.70 2.81
CA LYS A 60 7.89 -5.55 1.59
C LYS A 60 7.48 -6.52 0.49
N ASP A 61 7.24 -7.79 0.84
CA ASP A 61 7.05 -8.89 -0.11
C ASP A 61 6.26 -10.05 0.51
N ARG A 62 5.99 -11.08 -0.32
CA ARG A 62 5.26 -12.28 0.09
C ARG A 62 5.89 -13.03 1.26
N ASN A 63 7.23 -13.10 1.28
CA ASN A 63 7.93 -13.84 2.33
C ASN A 63 7.75 -13.15 3.68
N ALA A 64 7.88 -11.82 3.71
CA ALA A 64 7.61 -11.02 4.89
C ALA A 64 6.15 -11.15 5.36
N CYS A 65 5.18 -11.20 4.43
CA CYS A 65 3.77 -11.39 4.80
C CYS A 65 3.51 -12.75 5.45
N LEU A 66 4.06 -13.82 4.88
CA LEU A 66 3.92 -15.17 5.42
C LEU A 66 4.64 -15.33 6.76
N GLU A 67 5.86 -14.81 6.88
CA GLU A 67 6.66 -14.86 8.12
C GLU A 67 5.95 -14.12 9.25
N VAL A 68 5.48 -12.89 9.01
CA VAL A 68 4.78 -12.08 10.01
C VAL A 68 3.45 -12.72 10.40
N PHE A 69 2.71 -13.29 9.43
CA PHE A 69 1.48 -14.00 9.74
C PHE A 69 1.74 -15.19 10.67
N GLU A 70 2.75 -16.03 10.40
CA GLU A 70 3.09 -17.16 11.28
C GLU A 70 3.49 -16.70 12.68
N GLN A 71 4.23 -15.59 12.81
CA GLN A 71 4.58 -15.03 14.11
C GLN A 71 3.37 -14.48 14.88
N MET A 72 2.32 -14.03 14.20
CA MET A 72 1.06 -13.58 14.83
C MET A 72 0.12 -14.75 15.17
N ARG A 73 0.26 -15.89 14.49
CA ARG A 73 -0.75 -16.96 14.43
C ARG A 73 -1.30 -17.38 15.79
N GLY A 74 -0.44 -17.56 16.79
CA GLY A 74 -0.84 -17.97 18.15
C GLY A 74 -1.55 -16.88 18.96
N ALA A 75 -1.56 -15.64 18.48
CA ALA A 75 -2.23 -14.50 19.10
C ALA A 75 -3.54 -14.12 18.38
N LEU A 76 -3.75 -14.63 17.16
CA LEU A 76 -4.94 -14.35 16.38
C LEU A 76 -6.18 -15.09 16.93
N THR A 77 -7.32 -14.45 16.85
CA THR A 77 -8.65 -14.97 17.25
C THR A 77 -9.68 -14.63 16.18
N PRO A 78 -10.88 -15.21 16.21
CA PRO A 78 -11.95 -14.88 15.26
C PRO A 78 -12.39 -13.41 15.22
N GLU A 79 -12.02 -12.63 16.23
CA GLU A 79 -12.35 -11.20 16.26
C GLU A 79 -11.37 -10.33 15.43
N HIS A 80 -10.24 -10.90 15.03
CA HIS A 80 -9.23 -10.14 14.28
C HIS A 80 -9.64 -9.94 12.83
N ILE A 81 -9.28 -8.74 12.31
CA ILE A 81 -9.37 -8.38 10.91
C ILE A 81 -7.96 -7.99 10.46
N ILE A 82 -7.44 -8.69 9.46
CA ILE A 82 -6.14 -8.45 8.87
C ILE A 82 -6.33 -7.73 7.54
N LEU A 83 -5.91 -6.48 7.46
CA LEU A 83 -5.91 -5.65 6.26
C LEU A 83 -4.52 -5.75 5.63
N ASN A 84 -4.39 -6.47 4.53
CA ASN A 84 -3.10 -6.59 3.85
C ASN A 84 -2.97 -5.53 2.75
N HIS A 85 -2.17 -4.51 3.02
CA HIS A 85 -1.84 -3.43 2.09
C HIS A 85 -0.60 -3.71 1.25
N SER A 86 0.08 -4.84 1.48
CA SER A 86 1.29 -5.21 0.75
C SER A 86 0.97 -5.63 -0.68
N THR A 87 1.83 -5.24 -1.63
CA THR A 87 1.70 -5.70 -3.02
C THR A 87 2.40 -7.05 -3.16
N ILE A 88 1.61 -8.12 -3.26
CA ILE A 88 2.08 -9.50 -3.34
C ILE A 88 1.37 -10.26 -4.47
N ASP A 89 1.77 -11.49 -4.74
CA ASP A 89 1.14 -12.34 -5.74
C ASP A 89 -0.18 -12.96 -5.26
N LEU A 90 -1.06 -13.31 -6.19
CA LEU A 90 -2.39 -13.87 -5.90
C LEU A 90 -2.35 -15.21 -5.16
N ALA A 91 -1.36 -16.05 -5.42
CA ALA A 91 -1.23 -17.33 -4.73
C ALA A 91 -0.97 -17.11 -3.23
N THR A 92 -0.13 -16.11 -2.90
CA THR A 92 0.12 -15.71 -1.51
C THR A 92 -1.11 -15.08 -0.85
N VAL A 93 -1.87 -14.24 -1.56
CA VAL A 93 -3.16 -13.71 -1.06
C VAL A 93 -4.11 -14.85 -0.70
N GLY A 94 -4.30 -15.81 -1.61
CA GLY A 94 -5.15 -16.98 -1.36
C GLY A 94 -4.67 -17.82 -0.17
N LYS A 95 -3.35 -18.02 -0.04
CA LYS A 95 -2.77 -18.76 1.09
C LYS A 95 -3.03 -18.05 2.42
N LEU A 96 -2.79 -16.74 2.51
CA LEU A 96 -3.04 -15.95 3.73
C LEU A 96 -4.53 -15.94 4.10
N SER A 97 -5.41 -15.84 3.11
CA SER A 97 -6.86 -15.95 3.32
C SER A 97 -7.26 -17.31 3.91
N LEU A 98 -6.74 -18.41 3.37
CA LEU A 98 -6.99 -19.76 3.89
C LEU A 98 -6.44 -19.94 5.31
N MET A 99 -5.22 -19.45 5.57
CA MET A 99 -4.61 -19.49 6.90
C MET A 99 -5.42 -18.69 7.93
N SER A 100 -5.96 -17.55 7.54
CA SER A 100 -6.84 -16.72 8.38
C SER A 100 -8.17 -17.42 8.66
N SER A 101 -8.79 -17.99 7.64
CA SER A 101 -10.03 -18.76 7.76
C SER A 101 -9.89 -19.97 8.69
N ALA A 102 -8.73 -20.65 8.67
CA ALA A 102 -8.46 -21.78 9.57
C ALA A 102 -8.42 -21.38 11.06
N ILE A 103 -8.19 -20.10 11.37
CA ILE A 103 -8.24 -19.52 12.73
C ILE A 103 -9.63 -18.94 13.01
N GLY A 104 -10.42 -18.68 11.95
CA GLY A 104 -11.70 -17.99 12.00
C GLY A 104 -11.57 -16.46 11.93
N CYS A 105 -10.35 -15.89 11.76
CA CYS A 105 -10.18 -14.44 11.61
C CYS A 105 -10.42 -13.99 10.17
N THR A 106 -10.76 -12.71 10.01
CA THR A 106 -11.06 -12.11 8.71
C THR A 106 -9.76 -11.63 8.04
N TYR A 107 -9.56 -12.00 6.78
CA TYR A 107 -8.51 -11.46 5.94
C TYR A 107 -9.11 -10.58 4.83
N VAL A 108 -8.50 -9.44 4.58
CA VAL A 108 -8.91 -8.50 3.53
C VAL A 108 -7.70 -8.19 2.65
N ASP A 109 -7.88 -8.36 1.36
CA ASP A 109 -6.95 -7.96 0.32
C ASP A 109 -7.17 -6.47 0.03
N CYS A 110 -6.25 -5.62 0.47
CA CYS A 110 -6.47 -4.17 0.50
C CYS A 110 -5.22 -3.36 0.09
N PRO A 111 -4.58 -3.67 -1.05
CA PRO A 111 -3.49 -2.85 -1.55
C PRO A 111 -3.97 -1.43 -1.88
N PHE A 112 -3.02 -0.52 -2.06
CA PHE A 112 -3.31 0.91 -2.26
C PHE A 112 -2.57 1.48 -3.47
N THR A 113 -3.02 2.65 -3.91
CA THR A 113 -2.23 3.57 -4.73
C THR A 113 -2.08 4.91 -4.01
N GLY A 114 -1.02 5.60 -4.36
CA GLY A 114 -0.51 6.77 -3.66
C GLY A 114 0.93 6.52 -3.21
N SER A 115 1.68 7.60 -3.09
CA SER A 115 3.08 7.56 -2.67
C SER A 115 3.24 8.25 -1.31
N ARG A 116 4.45 8.73 -1.03
CA ARG A 116 4.84 9.35 0.24
C ARG A 116 3.88 10.48 0.69
N LEU A 117 3.63 11.48 -0.16
CA LEU A 117 2.79 12.63 0.21
C LEU A 117 1.31 12.25 0.47
N PRO A 118 0.64 11.45 -0.39
CA PRO A 118 -0.68 10.94 -0.05
C PRO A 118 -0.74 10.14 1.26
N ALA A 119 0.29 9.35 1.58
CA ALA A 119 0.33 8.62 2.84
C ALA A 119 0.46 9.56 4.05
N GLU A 120 1.27 10.62 3.96
CA GLU A 120 1.42 11.64 5.00
C GLU A 120 0.12 12.39 5.29
N LYS A 121 -0.71 12.60 4.26
CA LYS A 121 -1.97 13.34 4.33
C LYS A 121 -3.20 12.47 4.60
N GLY A 122 -3.05 11.15 4.67
CA GLY A 122 -4.19 10.23 4.75
C GLY A 122 -5.02 10.19 3.45
N GLU A 123 -4.40 10.39 2.31
CA GLU A 123 -5.07 10.49 1.00
C GLU A 123 -4.76 9.30 0.08
N LEU A 124 -4.49 8.12 0.64
CA LEU A 124 -4.33 6.91 -0.16
C LEU A 124 -5.65 6.54 -0.87
N VAL A 125 -5.58 5.76 -1.92
CA VAL A 125 -6.74 5.10 -2.51
C VAL A 125 -6.57 3.61 -2.31
N TYR A 126 -7.50 2.99 -1.59
CA TYR A 126 -7.48 1.55 -1.32
C TYR A 126 -8.26 0.77 -2.38
N TYR A 127 -7.68 -0.34 -2.82
CA TYR A 127 -8.29 -1.33 -3.69
C TYR A 127 -8.72 -2.52 -2.84
N VAL A 128 -10.02 -2.62 -2.52
CA VAL A 128 -10.49 -3.57 -1.51
C VAL A 128 -11.14 -4.79 -2.15
N GLY A 129 -10.55 -5.97 -1.87
CA GLY A 129 -11.09 -7.27 -2.21
C GLY A 129 -11.61 -7.96 -0.95
N THR A 130 -12.93 -7.94 -0.75
CA THR A 130 -13.65 -8.61 0.33
C THR A 130 -15.15 -8.62 0.03
N ASP A 131 -15.98 -9.25 0.88
CA ASP A 131 -17.43 -9.09 0.81
C ASP A 131 -17.89 -7.72 1.34
N SER A 132 -19.14 -7.33 1.01
CA SER A 132 -19.69 -6.02 1.38
C SER A 132 -19.83 -5.84 2.89
N THR A 133 -20.23 -6.89 3.60
CA THR A 133 -20.41 -6.85 5.06
C THR A 133 -19.07 -6.59 5.77
N THR A 134 -18.01 -7.25 5.32
CA THR A 134 -16.66 -7.01 5.83
C THR A 134 -16.19 -5.61 5.48
N LEU A 135 -16.44 -5.12 4.24
CA LEU A 135 -16.10 -3.78 3.85
C LEU A 135 -16.76 -2.72 4.76
N ASP A 136 -18.04 -2.87 5.05
CA ASP A 136 -18.78 -1.92 5.92
C ASP A 136 -18.16 -1.84 7.33
N ARG A 137 -17.64 -2.96 7.85
CA ARG A 137 -16.95 -3.01 9.14
C ARG A 137 -15.60 -2.31 9.16
N ILE A 138 -14.83 -2.36 8.05
CA ILE A 138 -13.48 -1.81 7.98
C ILE A 138 -13.43 -0.41 7.36
N ARG A 139 -14.47 -0.01 6.62
CA ARG A 139 -14.55 1.29 5.94
C ARG A 139 -14.21 2.45 6.88
N PRO A 140 -14.78 2.55 8.10
CA PRO A 140 -14.47 3.68 8.98
C PRO A 140 -13.01 3.78 9.40
N VAL A 141 -12.30 2.63 9.48
CA VAL A 141 -10.85 2.61 9.77
C VAL A 141 -10.04 3.03 8.54
N LEU A 142 -10.42 2.56 7.35
CA LEU A 142 -9.73 2.91 6.10
C LEU A 142 -9.90 4.40 5.75
N GLU A 143 -11.04 5.00 6.05
CA GLU A 143 -11.33 6.43 5.83
C GLU A 143 -10.37 7.35 6.60
N HIS A 144 -9.78 6.89 7.72
CA HIS A 144 -8.77 7.65 8.46
C HIS A 144 -7.42 7.77 7.72
N SER A 145 -7.22 7.06 6.63
CA SER A 145 -5.96 7.09 5.88
C SER A 145 -6.14 7.10 4.37
N SER A 146 -7.38 7.36 3.90
CA SER A 146 -7.70 7.35 2.48
C SER A 146 -8.53 8.54 2.02
N ARG A 147 -8.31 8.89 0.76
CA ARG A 147 -9.18 9.78 0.00
C ARG A 147 -10.35 9.01 -0.64
N ASP A 148 -10.11 7.72 -0.97
CA ASP A 148 -11.10 6.90 -1.67
C ASP A 148 -10.90 5.41 -1.38
N ILE A 149 -11.99 4.65 -1.44
CA ILE A 149 -12.02 3.21 -1.18
C ILE A 149 -12.81 2.53 -2.30
N LEU A 150 -12.12 1.81 -3.17
CA LEU A 150 -12.72 1.09 -4.28
C LEU A 150 -12.99 -0.37 -3.89
N HIS A 151 -14.27 -0.72 -3.75
CA HIS A 151 -14.70 -2.12 -3.56
C HIS A 151 -14.67 -2.85 -4.90
N LEU A 152 -13.83 -3.85 -5.03
CA LEU A 152 -13.53 -4.53 -6.29
C LEU A 152 -14.05 -5.98 -6.34
N GLY A 153 -14.77 -6.41 -5.32
CA GLY A 153 -15.30 -7.77 -5.22
C GLY A 153 -14.57 -8.62 -4.18
N GLY A 154 -14.50 -9.93 -4.38
CA GLY A 154 -13.92 -10.88 -3.41
C GLY A 154 -12.40 -10.79 -3.25
N ILE A 155 -11.88 -11.66 -2.37
CA ILE A 155 -10.43 -11.76 -2.07
C ILE A 155 -9.61 -11.94 -3.35
N GLY A 156 -8.55 -11.15 -3.49
CA GLY A 156 -7.66 -11.11 -4.64
C GLY A 156 -8.00 -10.04 -5.68
N ALA A 157 -9.24 -9.51 -5.69
CA ALA A 157 -9.64 -8.49 -6.67
C ALA A 157 -8.83 -7.19 -6.51
N GLY A 158 -8.57 -6.76 -5.27
CA GLY A 158 -7.71 -5.61 -4.97
C GLY A 158 -6.29 -5.82 -5.51
N THR A 159 -5.70 -6.97 -5.25
CA THR A 159 -4.36 -7.33 -5.74
C THR A 159 -4.31 -7.38 -7.26
N VAL A 160 -5.32 -7.95 -7.95
CA VAL A 160 -5.38 -7.94 -9.42
C VAL A 160 -5.33 -6.51 -9.95
N VAL A 161 -6.22 -5.64 -9.46
CA VAL A 161 -6.25 -4.23 -9.91
C VAL A 161 -4.94 -3.52 -9.60
N LYS A 162 -4.34 -3.76 -8.44
CA LYS A 162 -3.03 -3.20 -8.08
C LYS A 162 -1.93 -3.66 -9.05
N LEU A 163 -1.87 -4.93 -9.39
CA LEU A 163 -0.85 -5.47 -10.29
C LEU A 163 -1.02 -4.94 -11.72
N VAL A 164 -2.26 -4.92 -12.25
CA VAL A 164 -2.49 -4.42 -13.62
C VAL A 164 -2.27 -2.91 -13.73
N THR A 165 -2.65 -2.12 -12.73
CA THR A 165 -2.37 -0.68 -12.73
C THR A 165 -0.88 -0.37 -12.60
N ASN A 166 -0.14 -1.17 -11.83
CA ASN A 166 1.32 -1.08 -11.76
C ASN A 166 1.97 -1.47 -13.09
N MET A 167 1.46 -2.50 -13.78
CA MET A 167 1.91 -2.90 -15.12
C MET A 167 1.75 -1.75 -16.13
N VAL A 168 0.57 -1.12 -16.18
CA VAL A 168 0.31 0.04 -17.05
C VAL A 168 1.29 1.17 -16.73
N SER A 169 1.46 1.49 -15.44
CA SER A 169 2.38 2.56 -15.02
C SER A 169 3.83 2.27 -15.42
N ALA A 170 4.28 1.03 -15.25
CA ALA A 170 5.64 0.62 -15.63
C ALA A 170 5.87 0.73 -17.15
N THR A 171 4.90 0.29 -17.95
CA THR A 171 4.95 0.41 -19.42
C THR A 171 4.99 1.87 -19.87
N MET A 172 4.18 2.74 -19.26
CA MET A 172 4.21 4.18 -19.55
C MET A 172 5.58 4.80 -19.20
N VAL A 173 6.17 4.45 -18.05
CA VAL A 173 7.49 4.92 -17.65
C VAL A 173 8.55 4.46 -18.64
N GLN A 174 8.51 3.21 -19.08
CA GLN A 174 9.42 2.68 -20.09
C GLN A 174 9.30 3.46 -21.41
N SER A 175 8.08 3.63 -21.93
CA SER A 175 7.82 4.37 -23.17
C SER A 175 8.30 5.83 -23.08
N LEU A 176 8.09 6.51 -21.94
CA LEU A 176 8.61 7.87 -21.72
C LEU A 176 10.12 7.92 -21.73
N SER A 177 10.80 6.91 -21.16
CA SER A 177 12.25 6.82 -21.13
C SER A 177 12.83 6.68 -22.56
N GLU A 178 12.23 5.82 -23.37
CA GLU A 178 12.63 5.62 -24.77
C GLU A 178 12.35 6.89 -25.60
N ALA A 179 11.18 7.53 -25.44
CA ALA A 179 10.85 8.77 -26.12
C ALA A 179 11.84 9.89 -25.76
N LEU A 180 12.24 10.00 -24.50
CA LEU A 180 13.24 10.96 -24.05
C LEU A 180 14.59 10.71 -24.71
N ALA A 181 15.06 9.47 -24.73
CA ALA A 181 16.33 9.09 -25.35
C ALA A 181 16.36 9.41 -26.86
N ILE A 182 15.28 9.04 -27.59
CA ILE A 182 15.13 9.33 -29.01
C ILE A 182 15.13 10.85 -29.26
N SER A 183 14.31 11.59 -28.50
CA SER A 183 14.21 13.06 -28.66
C SER A 183 15.55 13.75 -28.47
N GLN A 184 16.29 13.36 -27.44
CA GLN A 184 17.64 13.92 -27.18
C GLN A 184 18.65 13.59 -28.28
N ALA A 185 18.58 12.40 -28.86
CA ALA A 185 19.44 12.02 -30.00
C ALA A 185 19.21 12.88 -31.24
N TYR A 186 18.01 13.49 -31.38
CA TYR A 186 17.66 14.43 -32.45
C TYR A 186 17.72 15.90 -32.03
N GLY A 187 18.36 16.22 -30.89
CA GLY A 187 18.51 17.57 -30.38
C GLY A 187 17.28 18.25 -29.83
N ILE A 188 16.20 17.46 -29.54
CA ILE A 188 14.98 17.97 -28.90
C ILE A 188 15.16 17.92 -27.39
N SER A 189 14.99 19.09 -26.74
CA SER A 189 15.14 19.15 -25.30
C SER A 189 14.01 18.39 -24.54
N PRO A 190 14.26 17.93 -23.30
CA PRO A 190 13.22 17.32 -22.44
C PRO A 190 12.01 18.23 -22.23
N GLU A 191 12.22 19.54 -22.14
CA GLU A 191 11.17 20.54 -21.97
C GLU A 191 10.26 20.61 -23.22
N MET A 192 10.86 20.59 -24.41
CA MET A 192 10.11 20.57 -25.68
C MET A 192 9.30 19.27 -25.82
N LEU A 193 9.89 18.13 -25.48
CA LEU A 193 9.17 16.84 -25.45
C LEU A 193 8.00 16.90 -24.46
N GLY A 194 8.23 17.42 -23.25
CA GLY A 194 7.19 17.59 -22.24
C GLY A 194 6.02 18.46 -22.72
N GLN A 195 6.31 19.58 -23.42
CA GLN A 195 5.30 20.44 -24.02
C GLN A 195 4.50 19.71 -25.12
N ALA A 196 5.17 18.92 -25.95
CA ALA A 196 4.51 18.13 -26.99
C ALA A 196 3.56 17.08 -26.38
N ILE A 197 4.04 16.34 -25.37
CA ILE A 197 3.22 15.34 -24.66
C ILE A 197 2.03 15.99 -23.97
N SER A 198 2.19 17.13 -23.31
CA SER A 198 1.12 17.81 -22.59
C SER A 198 -0.04 18.28 -23.46
N ARG A 199 0.19 18.45 -24.77
CA ARG A 199 -0.80 18.86 -25.78
C ARG A 199 -1.36 17.69 -26.59
N ASN A 200 -0.93 16.48 -26.26
CA ASN A 200 -1.33 15.25 -26.95
C ASN A 200 -2.34 14.45 -26.11
N VAL A 201 -3.09 13.55 -26.75
CA VAL A 201 -4.03 12.63 -26.09
C VAL A 201 -3.37 11.70 -25.05
N ILE A 202 -2.05 11.48 -25.16
CA ILE A 202 -1.25 10.70 -24.20
C ILE A 202 -0.85 11.49 -22.95
N ALA A 203 -1.26 12.74 -22.81
CA ALA A 203 -1.01 13.54 -21.62
C ALA A 203 -1.56 12.82 -20.37
N SER A 204 -0.75 12.72 -19.35
CA SER A 204 -1.14 12.06 -18.09
C SER A 204 -0.42 12.65 -16.89
N PRO A 205 -1.01 12.57 -15.68
CA PRO A 205 -0.33 12.97 -14.45
C PRO A 205 1.00 12.22 -14.23
N LEU A 206 1.07 10.95 -14.67
CA LEU A 206 2.30 10.16 -14.58
C LEU A 206 3.41 10.73 -15.48
N ALA A 207 3.09 11.07 -16.73
CA ALA A 207 4.05 11.68 -17.66
C ALA A 207 4.55 13.03 -17.13
N ALA A 208 3.64 13.89 -16.65
CA ALA A 208 3.97 15.19 -16.07
C ALA A 208 4.89 15.07 -14.85
N LEU A 209 4.69 14.06 -14.01
CA LEU A 209 5.51 13.80 -12.83
C LEU A 209 6.88 13.21 -13.19
N LYS A 210 6.92 12.20 -14.09
CA LYS A 210 8.12 11.38 -14.28
C LYS A 210 9.11 11.96 -15.30
N LEU A 211 8.64 12.59 -16.36
CA LEU A 211 9.53 13.10 -17.40
C LEU A 211 10.57 14.12 -16.89
N PRO A 212 10.23 15.11 -16.03
CA PRO A 212 11.22 16.01 -15.47
C PRO A 212 12.27 15.31 -14.57
N LEU A 213 11.86 14.27 -13.82
CA LEU A 213 12.77 13.49 -12.98
C LEU A 213 13.73 12.66 -13.82
N MET A 214 13.23 12.02 -14.88
CA MET A 214 14.07 11.28 -15.84
C MET A 214 15.09 12.19 -16.52
N ALA A 215 14.68 13.38 -16.95
CA ALA A 215 15.56 14.36 -17.60
C ALA A 215 16.71 14.80 -16.67
N LYS A 216 16.44 14.93 -15.37
CA LYS A 216 17.44 15.29 -14.35
C LYS A 216 18.21 14.08 -13.82
N ARG A 217 17.87 12.85 -14.24
CA ARG A 217 18.38 11.59 -13.66
C ARG A 217 18.16 11.51 -12.15
N ASP A 218 17.06 12.07 -11.67
CA ASP A 218 16.66 12.00 -10.27
C ASP A 218 15.81 10.73 -10.05
N PHE A 219 16.40 9.75 -9.40
CA PHE A 219 15.78 8.43 -9.09
C PHE A 219 15.51 8.25 -7.59
N SER A 220 15.54 9.34 -6.80
CA SER A 220 15.30 9.34 -5.35
C SER A 220 13.81 9.16 -4.97
#